data_ea85c6a6c0c75e8559b27aebbcf6919a
#
_entry.id   ea85c6a6c0c75e8559b27aebbcf6919a
#
_cell.length_a   1.000
_cell.length_b   1.000
_cell.length_c   1.000
_cell.angle_alpha   90.00
_cell.angle_beta   90.00
_cell.angle_gamma   90.00
#
_symmetry.space_group_name_H-M   'P 1'
#
loop_
_entity.id
_entity.type
_entity.pdbx_description
1 polymer ?
#
loop_
_entity_poly.entity_id
_entity_poly.type
_entity_poly.pdbx_seq_one_letter_code
_entity_poly.pdbx_strand_id
1 'polypeptide(L)'
;MEIVVASGKGGTGKTFLASNLAILINEELDGAVAADADVEAPDLVLAMGGEKRLLKSREIWESMKASIDYELCNRCLKCVDVCMFDAIRLVDGEPEIIEEFCEGCGACAHVCPMNAISFRKTRTGKIYSVETMAGVKTTTGDLEIGGRNTGELVYLVREEAKEFARKDHVKNIIIDSAPGIGCPVISSLSGAELLIIVVEPTSQSLTGAKRLLKVAESFKMKVTYVVNKFDLNEEFLKTIDSELGLECVGKIPYDSKVPSSYSMMKPMAIYGMDTRAGRALKEVFENLRSWIT
;
A
#
# COMPACT_ATOMS: atom_id res chain seq x y z
N MET A 1 -3.63 -17.10 -5.96
CA MET A 1 -4.03 -16.66 -4.62
C MET A 1 -3.48 -15.27 -4.36
N GLU A 2 -4.33 -14.30 -3.95
CA GLU A 2 -3.87 -12.97 -3.53
C GLU A 2 -3.71 -12.93 -2.02
N ILE A 3 -2.49 -12.62 -1.57
CA ILE A 3 -2.09 -12.58 -0.15
C ILE A 3 -1.72 -11.15 0.19
N VAL A 4 -2.50 -10.52 1.05
CA VAL A 4 -2.27 -9.14 1.49
C VAL A 4 -1.49 -9.12 2.80
N VAL A 5 -0.40 -8.38 2.84
CA VAL A 5 0.34 -8.06 4.06
C VAL A 5 -0.04 -6.63 4.45
N ALA A 6 -0.69 -6.46 5.58
CA ALA A 6 -1.18 -5.16 6.02
C ALA A 6 -0.96 -4.92 7.52
N SER A 7 -1.10 -3.67 7.94
CA SER A 7 -1.04 -3.30 9.36
C SER A 7 -1.87 -2.07 9.66
N GLY A 8 -2.36 -1.98 10.88
CA GLY A 8 -3.18 -0.84 11.31
C GLY A 8 -2.40 0.47 11.52
N LYS A 9 -1.07 0.46 11.45
CA LYS A 9 -0.21 1.65 11.55
C LYS A 9 1.07 1.49 10.71
N GLY A 10 1.74 2.62 10.40
CA GLY A 10 3.04 2.63 9.75
C GLY A 10 4.19 2.10 10.63
N GLY A 11 5.28 1.63 10.01
CA GLY A 11 6.52 1.22 10.68
C GLY A 11 6.51 -0.15 11.36
N THR A 12 5.45 -0.95 11.22
CA THR A 12 5.33 -2.29 11.82
C THR A 12 6.17 -3.36 11.11
N GLY A 13 6.70 -3.09 9.91
CA GLY A 13 7.47 -4.04 9.11
C GLY A 13 6.66 -4.81 8.08
N LYS A 14 5.55 -4.23 7.56
CA LYS A 14 4.78 -4.82 6.45
C LYS A 14 5.66 -5.14 5.24
N THR A 15 6.31 -4.12 4.68
CA THR A 15 7.17 -4.26 3.51
C THR A 15 8.32 -5.24 3.75
N PHE A 16 8.88 -5.27 4.97
CA PHE A 16 9.85 -6.29 5.37
C PHE A 16 9.27 -7.70 5.22
N LEU A 17 8.07 -7.95 5.75
CA LEU A 17 7.45 -9.26 5.65
C LEU A 17 7.04 -9.57 4.20
N ALA A 18 6.37 -8.62 3.52
CA ALA A 18 5.88 -8.80 2.15
C ALA A 18 7.00 -9.11 1.15
N SER A 19 8.09 -8.33 1.17
CA SER A 19 9.23 -8.51 0.27
C SER A 19 9.90 -9.88 0.46
N ASN A 20 10.15 -10.25 1.70
CA ASN A 20 10.84 -11.51 2.00
C ASN A 20 9.95 -12.73 1.79
N LEU A 21 8.64 -12.65 2.09
CA LEU A 21 7.69 -13.71 1.74
C LEU A 21 7.57 -13.89 0.22
N ALA A 22 7.51 -12.81 -0.55
CA ALA A 22 7.47 -12.89 -2.00
C ALA A 22 8.70 -13.59 -2.57
N ILE A 23 9.89 -13.31 -2.02
CA ILE A 23 11.13 -13.97 -2.42
C ILE A 23 11.08 -15.47 -2.07
N LEU A 24 10.75 -15.83 -0.82
CA LEU A 24 10.69 -17.22 -0.38
C LEU A 24 9.64 -18.03 -1.15
N ILE A 25 8.47 -17.47 -1.42
CA ILE A 25 7.42 -18.10 -2.22
C ILE A 25 7.91 -18.28 -3.67
N ASN A 26 8.61 -17.29 -4.22
CA ASN A 26 9.15 -17.37 -5.57
C ASN A 26 10.22 -18.45 -5.71
N GLU A 27 11.05 -18.66 -4.70
CA GLU A 27 12.15 -19.62 -4.72
C GLU A 27 11.71 -21.04 -4.36
N GLU A 28 10.77 -21.19 -3.41
CA GLU A 28 10.46 -22.49 -2.82
C GLU A 28 9.09 -23.07 -3.23
N LEU A 29 8.26 -22.30 -3.91
CA LEU A 29 6.96 -22.71 -4.44
C LEU A 29 6.87 -22.46 -5.95
N ASP A 30 5.64 -22.42 -6.49
CA ASP A 30 5.35 -22.26 -7.94
C ASP A 30 5.52 -20.81 -8.44
N GLY A 31 6.45 -20.04 -7.86
CA GLY A 31 6.68 -18.64 -8.21
C GLY A 31 5.78 -17.65 -7.46
N ALA A 32 6.18 -16.37 -7.50
CA ALA A 32 5.42 -15.25 -6.96
C ALA A 32 5.51 -14.00 -7.85
N VAL A 33 4.42 -13.23 -7.88
CA VAL A 33 4.41 -11.84 -8.32
C VAL A 33 4.13 -10.96 -7.09
N ALA A 34 4.73 -9.78 -7.04
CA ALA A 34 4.47 -8.85 -5.96
C ALA A 34 3.75 -7.58 -6.46
N ALA A 35 2.95 -6.98 -5.59
CA ALA A 35 2.26 -5.72 -5.84
C ALA A 35 2.51 -4.75 -4.68
N ASP A 36 3.10 -3.60 -4.97
CA ASP A 36 3.25 -2.52 -4.03
C ASP A 36 2.01 -1.63 -4.08
N ALA A 37 1.16 -1.77 -3.09
CA ALA A 37 -0.08 -1.03 -2.93
C ALA A 37 0.05 0.17 -1.97
N ASP A 38 1.25 0.46 -1.44
CA ASP A 38 1.57 1.70 -0.74
C ASP A 38 2.01 2.77 -1.76
N VAL A 39 1.06 3.19 -2.60
CA VAL A 39 1.32 4.08 -3.74
C VAL A 39 1.76 5.49 -3.36
N GLU A 40 1.64 5.87 -2.08
CA GLU A 40 2.10 7.15 -1.55
C GLU A 40 3.58 7.12 -1.15
N ALA A 41 4.09 5.94 -0.77
CA ALA A 41 5.48 5.73 -0.37
C ALA A 41 5.99 4.34 -0.81
N PRO A 42 6.03 4.07 -2.14
CA PRO A 42 6.38 2.74 -2.65
C PRO A 42 7.84 2.40 -2.39
N ASP A 43 8.09 1.33 -1.64
CA ASP A 43 9.44 0.88 -1.26
C ASP A 43 9.70 -0.63 -1.47
N LEU A 44 8.69 -1.39 -1.92
CA LEU A 44 8.77 -2.83 -2.07
C LEU A 44 9.86 -3.25 -3.08
N VAL A 45 10.03 -2.54 -4.18
CA VAL A 45 11.08 -2.80 -5.17
C VAL A 45 12.47 -2.62 -4.54
N LEU A 46 12.67 -1.58 -3.74
CA LEU A 46 13.92 -1.33 -3.02
C LEU A 46 14.20 -2.42 -1.99
N ALA A 47 13.16 -2.86 -1.27
CA ALA A 47 13.23 -3.94 -0.29
C ALA A 47 13.65 -5.29 -0.92
N MET A 48 13.41 -5.47 -2.23
CA MET A 48 13.81 -6.65 -3.01
C MET A 48 15.12 -6.46 -3.79
N GLY A 49 15.95 -5.50 -3.38
CA GLY A 49 17.27 -5.28 -3.97
C GLY A 49 17.30 -4.25 -5.11
N GLY A 50 16.21 -3.60 -5.41
CA GLY A 50 16.07 -2.64 -6.49
C GLY A 50 15.66 -3.24 -7.84
N GLU A 51 15.52 -2.37 -8.83
CA GLU A 51 15.18 -2.74 -10.20
C GLU A 51 16.36 -3.41 -10.90
N LYS A 52 16.11 -4.58 -11.47
CA LYS A 52 17.03 -5.26 -12.42
C LYS A 52 16.68 -4.90 -13.86
N ARG A 53 15.39 -4.87 -14.17
CA ARG A 53 14.88 -4.57 -15.52
C ARG A 53 13.46 -4.02 -15.47
N LEU A 54 13.21 -2.91 -16.15
CA LEU A 54 11.87 -2.40 -16.39
C LEU A 54 11.12 -3.32 -17.38
N LEU A 55 9.93 -3.73 -17.04
CA LEU A 55 9.07 -4.59 -17.86
C LEU A 55 7.97 -3.80 -18.56
N LYS A 56 7.33 -2.88 -17.84
CA LYS A 56 6.22 -2.04 -18.33
C LYS A 56 6.13 -0.77 -17.53
N SER A 57 5.68 0.31 -18.14
CA SER A 57 5.37 1.57 -17.45
C SER A 57 4.24 2.28 -18.17
N ARG A 58 3.32 2.91 -17.42
CA ARG A 58 2.24 3.74 -17.97
C ARG A 58 1.85 4.84 -17.00
N GLU A 59 1.44 5.97 -17.52
CA GLU A 59 0.87 7.06 -16.75
C GLU A 59 -0.64 6.85 -16.54
N ILE A 60 -1.15 7.31 -15.40
CA ILE A 60 -2.56 7.25 -15.02
C ILE A 60 -3.08 8.68 -14.92
N TRP A 61 -4.19 8.96 -15.62
CA TRP A 61 -4.79 10.29 -15.77
C TRP A 61 -6.25 10.25 -15.33
N GLU A 62 -6.50 10.01 -14.04
CA GLU A 62 -7.87 9.87 -13.50
C GLU A 62 -8.19 10.89 -12.39
N SER A 63 -7.18 11.67 -11.92
CA SER A 63 -7.44 12.78 -11.00
C SER A 63 -8.19 13.91 -11.72
N MET A 64 -9.20 14.48 -11.05
CA MET A 64 -9.98 15.59 -11.58
C MET A 64 -9.59 16.87 -10.84
N LYS A 65 -9.27 17.92 -11.57
CA LYS A 65 -8.96 19.25 -11.01
C LYS A 65 -9.87 20.31 -11.64
N ALA A 66 -10.30 21.25 -10.80
CA ALA A 66 -11.10 22.37 -11.26
C ALA A 66 -10.24 23.37 -12.06
N SER A 67 -10.87 24.07 -13.00
CA SER A 67 -10.29 25.16 -13.78
C SER A 67 -11.29 26.28 -13.91
N ILE A 68 -10.85 27.54 -13.79
CA ILE A 68 -11.69 28.74 -13.91
C ILE A 68 -11.51 29.33 -15.31
N ASP A 69 -12.64 29.59 -15.98
CA ASP A 69 -12.69 30.42 -17.18
C ASP A 69 -12.87 31.89 -16.75
N TYR A 70 -11.79 32.67 -16.85
CA TYR A 70 -11.77 34.05 -16.41
C TYR A 70 -12.57 35.01 -17.33
N GLU A 71 -12.90 34.58 -18.57
CA GLU A 71 -13.78 35.37 -19.45
C GLU A 71 -15.24 35.32 -18.97
N LEU A 72 -15.65 34.21 -18.37
CA LEU A 72 -16.98 34.03 -17.81
C LEU A 72 -17.07 34.46 -16.33
N CYS A 73 -15.94 34.50 -15.62
CA CYS A 73 -15.92 34.75 -14.18
C CYS A 73 -16.27 36.18 -13.82
N ASN A 74 -17.35 36.39 -13.06
CA ASN A 74 -17.74 37.69 -12.53
C ASN A 74 -17.14 38.06 -11.17
N ARG A 75 -16.17 37.28 -10.68
CA ARG A 75 -15.41 37.47 -9.43
C ARG A 75 -16.28 37.53 -8.17
N CYS A 76 -17.40 36.81 -8.14
CA CYS A 76 -18.32 36.78 -6.99
C CYS A 76 -17.78 36.04 -5.75
N LEU A 77 -16.67 35.36 -5.84
CA LEU A 77 -15.90 34.67 -4.79
C LEU A 77 -16.63 33.51 -4.08
N LYS A 78 -17.85 33.13 -4.49
CA LYS A 78 -18.58 32.00 -3.90
C LYS A 78 -17.79 30.66 -3.94
N CYS A 79 -16.94 30.49 -4.95
CA CYS A 79 -16.08 29.33 -5.07
C CYS A 79 -14.99 29.29 -3.97
N VAL A 80 -14.48 30.42 -3.53
CA VAL A 80 -13.55 30.55 -2.40
C VAL A 80 -14.25 30.14 -1.12
N ASP A 81 -15.43 30.71 -0.85
CA ASP A 81 -16.19 30.47 0.39
C ASP A 81 -16.60 28.98 0.58
N VAL A 82 -16.87 28.27 -0.52
CA VAL A 82 -17.35 26.88 -0.48
C VAL A 82 -16.23 25.86 -0.44
N CYS A 83 -14.98 26.24 -0.73
CA CYS A 83 -13.88 25.32 -0.82
C CYS A 83 -13.40 24.84 0.56
N MET A 84 -13.80 23.63 0.95
CA MET A 84 -13.42 23.01 2.23
C MET A 84 -11.96 22.57 2.29
N PHE A 85 -11.21 22.66 1.17
CA PHE A 85 -9.83 22.21 1.05
C PHE A 85 -8.84 23.37 0.92
N ASP A 86 -9.31 24.62 1.07
CA ASP A 86 -8.51 25.82 0.87
C ASP A 86 -7.76 25.86 -0.48
N ALA A 87 -8.30 25.13 -1.46
CA ALA A 87 -7.71 24.99 -2.79
C ALA A 87 -8.01 26.19 -3.70
N ILE A 88 -8.85 27.16 -3.28
CA ILE A 88 -9.14 28.35 -4.05
C ILE A 88 -8.81 29.56 -3.19
N ARG A 89 -7.85 30.36 -3.65
CA ARG A 89 -7.40 31.56 -2.95
C ARG A 89 -7.70 32.82 -3.75
N LEU A 90 -7.79 33.95 -3.06
CA LEU A 90 -7.89 35.25 -3.69
C LEU A 90 -6.48 35.79 -3.93
N VAL A 91 -6.11 35.99 -5.18
CA VAL A 91 -4.83 36.60 -5.61
C VAL A 91 -5.14 37.80 -6.49
N ASP A 92 -4.69 38.95 -6.12
CA ASP A 92 -4.92 40.23 -6.84
C ASP A 92 -6.39 40.54 -7.20
N GLY A 93 -7.32 40.09 -6.34
CA GLY A 93 -8.75 40.24 -6.53
C GLY A 93 -9.42 39.17 -7.40
N GLU A 94 -8.73 38.17 -7.84
CA GLU A 94 -9.23 37.05 -8.63
C GLU A 94 -9.13 35.71 -7.86
N PRO A 95 -10.13 34.83 -7.98
CA PRO A 95 -10.02 33.48 -7.41
C PRO A 95 -9.04 32.65 -8.23
N GLU A 96 -8.02 32.07 -7.59
CA GLU A 96 -7.03 31.19 -8.20
C GLU A 96 -7.06 29.79 -7.58
N ILE A 97 -6.99 28.74 -8.40
CA ILE A 97 -7.01 27.34 -7.94
C ILE A 97 -5.58 26.84 -7.75
N ILE A 98 -5.31 26.33 -6.54
CA ILE A 98 -4.11 25.58 -6.21
C ILE A 98 -4.37 24.11 -6.51
N GLU A 99 -3.83 23.60 -7.60
CA GLU A 99 -4.14 22.27 -8.10
C GLU A 99 -3.79 21.15 -7.12
N GLU A 100 -2.68 21.28 -6.38
CA GLU A 100 -2.21 20.30 -5.40
C GLU A 100 -3.24 20.10 -4.27
N PHE A 101 -4.01 21.13 -3.93
CA PHE A 101 -5.03 21.08 -2.87
C PHE A 101 -6.42 20.73 -3.40
N CYS A 102 -6.64 20.84 -4.70
CA CYS A 102 -7.95 20.59 -5.29
C CYS A 102 -8.30 19.10 -5.25
N GLU A 103 -9.42 18.76 -4.59
CA GLU A 103 -9.96 17.41 -4.51
C GLU A 103 -10.86 17.01 -5.70
N GLY A 104 -11.17 17.97 -6.62
CA GLY A 104 -12.08 17.70 -7.72
C GLY A 104 -13.53 17.43 -7.31
N CYS A 105 -13.93 17.83 -6.10
CA CYS A 105 -15.22 17.49 -5.48
C CYS A 105 -16.45 18.13 -6.15
N GLY A 106 -16.28 19.16 -6.98
CA GLY A 106 -17.36 19.81 -7.72
C GLY A 106 -18.09 20.94 -6.98
N ALA A 107 -17.88 21.15 -5.69
CA ALA A 107 -18.62 22.16 -4.91
C ALA A 107 -18.52 23.56 -5.50
N CYS A 108 -17.33 23.98 -5.93
CA CYS A 108 -17.09 25.29 -6.54
C CYS A 108 -17.86 25.50 -7.86
N ALA A 109 -17.96 24.49 -8.70
CA ALA A 109 -18.75 24.56 -9.94
C ALA A 109 -20.25 24.63 -9.64
N HIS A 110 -20.70 23.87 -8.64
CA HIS A 110 -22.12 23.85 -8.25
C HIS A 110 -22.64 25.21 -7.78
N VAL A 111 -21.81 26.02 -7.09
CA VAL A 111 -22.21 27.35 -6.59
C VAL A 111 -21.91 28.47 -7.57
N CYS A 112 -21.25 28.21 -8.69
CA CYS A 112 -20.85 29.24 -9.65
C CYS A 112 -22.05 29.72 -10.48
N PRO A 113 -22.53 30.96 -10.31
CA PRO A 113 -23.72 31.47 -11.04
C PRO A 113 -23.43 31.68 -12.53
N MET A 114 -22.17 31.78 -12.90
CA MET A 114 -21.72 32.01 -14.28
C MET A 114 -21.31 30.75 -15.01
N ASN A 115 -21.36 29.56 -14.36
CA ASN A 115 -20.81 28.30 -14.88
C ASN A 115 -19.38 28.44 -15.38
N ALA A 116 -18.58 29.29 -14.75
CA ALA A 116 -17.21 29.60 -15.13
C ALA A 116 -16.19 28.53 -14.65
N ILE A 117 -16.64 27.44 -13.99
CA ILE A 117 -15.75 26.42 -13.46
C ILE A 117 -16.01 25.09 -14.16
N SER A 118 -14.98 24.56 -14.77
CA SER A 118 -14.94 23.24 -15.42
C SER A 118 -13.95 22.31 -14.73
N PHE A 119 -13.92 21.06 -15.16
CA PHE A 119 -12.95 20.07 -14.64
C PHE A 119 -12.16 19.48 -15.79
N ARG A 120 -10.88 19.22 -15.50
CA ARG A 120 -10.00 18.52 -16.42
C ARG A 120 -9.36 17.31 -15.74
N LYS A 121 -9.12 16.25 -16.50
CA LYS A 121 -8.30 15.14 -16.03
C LYS A 121 -6.84 15.60 -15.90
N THR A 122 -6.21 15.21 -14.80
CA THR A 122 -4.81 15.44 -14.54
C THR A 122 -4.13 14.12 -14.21
N ARG A 123 -2.82 14.09 -14.27
CA ARG A 123 -2.04 12.92 -13.93
C ARG A 123 -2.27 12.55 -12.46
N THR A 124 -2.68 11.30 -12.24
CA THR A 124 -2.84 10.72 -10.89
C THR A 124 -1.51 10.20 -10.38
N GLY A 125 -0.73 9.62 -11.29
CA GLY A 125 0.54 8.98 -11.00
C GLY A 125 0.99 8.10 -12.15
N LYS A 126 1.87 7.16 -11.86
CA LYS A 126 2.30 6.14 -12.81
C LYS A 126 2.22 4.74 -12.19
N ILE A 127 2.07 3.74 -13.03
CA ILE A 127 2.26 2.34 -12.68
C ILE A 127 3.43 1.83 -13.49
N TYR A 128 4.32 1.09 -12.84
CA TYR A 128 5.40 0.42 -13.51
C TYR A 128 5.64 -0.97 -12.93
N SER A 129 6.08 -1.87 -13.75
CA SER A 129 6.39 -3.25 -13.38
C SER A 129 7.83 -3.53 -13.71
N VAL A 130 8.52 -4.16 -12.79
CA VAL A 130 9.94 -4.46 -12.90
C VAL A 130 10.21 -5.93 -12.56
N GLU A 131 11.28 -6.48 -13.07
CA GLU A 131 11.96 -7.63 -12.48
C GLU A 131 12.95 -7.06 -11.45
N THR A 132 12.83 -7.46 -10.20
CA THR A 132 13.73 -7.01 -9.13
C THR A 132 15.05 -7.78 -9.15
N MET A 133 16.06 -7.29 -8.43
CA MET A 133 17.34 -8.02 -8.26
C MET A 133 17.15 -9.37 -7.56
N ALA A 134 16.10 -9.52 -6.74
CA ALA A 134 15.70 -10.79 -6.14
C ALA A 134 14.95 -11.73 -7.12
N GLY A 135 14.76 -11.36 -8.38
CA GLY A 135 14.10 -12.20 -9.39
C GLY A 135 12.58 -12.23 -9.32
N VAL A 136 11.96 -11.44 -8.45
CA VAL A 136 10.50 -11.34 -8.34
C VAL A 136 9.98 -10.25 -9.27
N LYS A 137 8.97 -10.55 -10.11
CA LYS A 137 8.25 -9.52 -10.87
C LYS A 137 7.36 -8.73 -9.92
N THR A 138 7.57 -7.43 -9.88
CA THR A 138 6.89 -6.52 -8.95
C THR A 138 6.23 -5.39 -9.71
N THR A 139 4.94 -5.18 -9.47
CA THR A 139 4.20 -4.02 -9.96
C THR A 139 4.03 -3.01 -8.84
N THR A 140 4.29 -1.76 -9.10
CA THR A 140 4.17 -0.67 -8.13
C THR A 140 3.46 0.53 -8.73
N GLY A 141 2.74 1.28 -7.90
CA GLY A 141 2.17 2.58 -8.21
C GLY A 141 2.97 3.69 -7.52
N ASP A 142 3.10 4.81 -8.18
CA ASP A 142 3.76 6.00 -7.66
C ASP A 142 2.81 7.18 -7.87
N LEU A 143 2.19 7.64 -6.77
CA LEU A 143 1.20 8.70 -6.78
C LEU A 143 1.87 10.06 -7.03
N GLU A 144 1.30 10.84 -7.94
CA GLU A 144 1.77 12.21 -8.20
C GLU A 144 1.48 13.12 -7.00
N ILE A 145 2.33 14.11 -6.76
CA ILE A 145 2.09 15.14 -5.73
C ILE A 145 0.74 15.82 -6.01
N GLY A 146 -0.14 15.83 -5.02
CA GLY A 146 -1.51 16.31 -5.19
C GLY A 146 -2.41 15.38 -6.01
N GLY A 147 -1.92 14.20 -6.42
CA GLY A 147 -2.72 13.15 -7.05
C GLY A 147 -3.80 12.64 -6.10
N ARG A 148 -4.91 12.15 -6.68
CA ARG A 148 -6.08 11.62 -5.95
C ARG A 148 -6.42 10.23 -6.49
N ASN A 149 -7.47 9.62 -5.95
CA ASN A 149 -7.91 8.28 -6.34
C ASN A 149 -6.89 7.17 -6.00
N THR A 150 -6.28 7.25 -4.81
CA THR A 150 -5.31 6.26 -4.35
C THR A 150 -5.86 4.83 -4.39
N GLY A 151 -7.15 4.63 -4.05
CA GLY A 151 -7.80 3.32 -4.12
C GLY A 151 -7.90 2.77 -5.55
N GLU A 152 -8.14 3.63 -6.54
CA GLU A 152 -8.15 3.23 -7.96
C GLU A 152 -6.75 2.90 -8.46
N LEU A 153 -5.75 3.68 -8.07
CA LEU A 153 -4.35 3.40 -8.44
C LEU A 153 -3.91 2.03 -7.88
N VAL A 154 -4.24 1.72 -6.63
CA VAL A 154 -4.00 0.40 -6.00
C VAL A 154 -4.72 -0.72 -6.76
N TYR A 155 -5.98 -0.52 -7.13
CA TYR A 155 -6.72 -1.48 -7.94
C TYR A 155 -5.99 -1.77 -9.26
N LEU A 156 -5.53 -0.74 -9.96
CA LEU A 156 -4.82 -0.89 -11.24
C LEU A 156 -3.44 -1.57 -11.07
N VAL A 157 -2.73 -1.31 -9.98
CA VAL A 157 -1.48 -2.01 -9.63
C VAL A 157 -1.73 -3.50 -9.46
N ARG A 158 -2.77 -3.87 -8.72
CA ARG A 158 -3.15 -5.28 -8.50
C ARG A 158 -3.58 -5.97 -9.79
N GLU A 159 -4.39 -5.32 -10.63
CA GLU A 159 -4.80 -5.90 -11.93
C GLU A 159 -3.58 -6.15 -12.84
N GLU A 160 -2.61 -5.25 -12.85
CA GLU A 160 -1.39 -5.45 -13.61
C GLU A 160 -0.52 -6.60 -13.04
N ALA A 161 -0.43 -6.74 -11.73
CA ALA A 161 0.21 -7.89 -11.09
C ALA A 161 -0.49 -9.22 -11.45
N LYS A 162 -1.85 -9.24 -11.50
CA LYS A 162 -2.62 -10.39 -11.97
C LYS A 162 -2.34 -10.73 -13.43
N GLU A 163 -2.14 -9.73 -14.30
CA GLU A 163 -1.75 -9.96 -15.70
C GLU A 163 -0.41 -10.69 -15.79
N PHE A 164 0.60 -10.27 -15.00
CA PHE A 164 1.89 -10.95 -14.95
C PHE A 164 1.76 -12.35 -14.36
N ALA A 165 1.01 -12.54 -13.29
CA ALA A 165 0.81 -13.85 -12.68
C ALA A 165 0.14 -14.83 -13.68
N ARG A 166 -0.89 -14.39 -14.41
CA ARG A 166 -1.53 -15.20 -15.46
C ARG A 166 -0.59 -15.55 -16.61
N LYS A 167 0.19 -14.57 -17.08
CA LYS A 167 1.13 -14.74 -18.20
C LYS A 167 2.25 -15.72 -17.88
N ASP A 168 2.73 -15.70 -16.64
CA ASP A 168 3.85 -16.53 -16.19
C ASP A 168 3.36 -17.84 -15.53
N HIS A 169 2.04 -18.07 -15.49
CA HIS A 169 1.41 -19.24 -14.83
C HIS A 169 1.76 -19.33 -13.32
N VAL A 170 1.96 -18.19 -12.68
CA VAL A 170 2.25 -18.06 -11.25
C VAL A 170 0.94 -17.98 -10.47
N LYS A 171 0.84 -18.73 -9.36
CA LYS A 171 -0.39 -18.80 -8.57
C LYS A 171 -0.49 -17.73 -7.48
N ASN A 172 0.64 -17.26 -6.98
CA ASN A 172 0.71 -16.42 -5.79
C ASN A 172 1.04 -14.98 -6.11
N ILE A 173 0.23 -14.06 -5.56
CA ILE A 173 0.44 -12.61 -5.66
C ILE A 173 0.54 -12.08 -4.23
N ILE A 174 1.68 -11.47 -3.88
CA ILE A 174 1.91 -10.87 -2.59
C ILE A 174 1.68 -9.36 -2.71
N ILE A 175 0.76 -8.84 -1.90
CA ILE A 175 0.37 -7.43 -1.93
C ILE A 175 0.88 -6.76 -0.65
N ASP A 176 1.83 -5.83 -0.77
CA ASP A 176 2.22 -4.94 0.31
C ASP A 176 1.24 -3.78 0.37
N SER A 177 0.40 -3.74 1.39
CA SER A 177 -0.66 -2.73 1.52
C SER A 177 -0.14 -1.44 2.15
N ALA A 178 -0.77 -0.32 1.86
CA ALA A 178 -0.60 0.90 2.66
C ALA A 178 -0.95 0.66 4.14
N PRO A 179 -0.40 1.46 5.07
CA PRO A 179 -0.76 1.38 6.49
C PRO A 179 -2.17 1.92 6.76
N GLY A 180 -2.80 1.43 7.84
CA GLY A 180 -4.07 1.97 8.31
C GLY A 180 -5.30 1.23 7.79
N ILE A 181 -6.39 1.94 7.52
CA ILE A 181 -7.71 1.41 7.13
C ILE A 181 -8.38 2.24 6.03
N GLY A 182 -7.63 3.10 5.35
CA GLY A 182 -8.14 4.00 4.30
C GLY A 182 -8.44 3.31 2.97
N CYS A 183 -8.82 4.10 1.95
CA CYS A 183 -9.16 3.60 0.62
C CYS A 183 -8.10 2.68 -0.02
N PRO A 184 -6.79 2.97 0.08
CA PRO A 184 -5.77 2.08 -0.46
C PRO A 184 -5.80 0.69 0.18
N VAL A 185 -5.99 0.62 1.52
CA VAL A 185 -6.09 -0.66 2.25
C VAL A 185 -7.34 -1.44 1.82
N ILE A 186 -8.49 -0.77 1.77
CA ILE A 186 -9.75 -1.37 1.32
C ILE A 186 -9.58 -1.94 -0.10
N SER A 187 -8.95 -1.18 -0.99
CA SER A 187 -8.66 -1.62 -2.36
C SER A 187 -7.69 -2.82 -2.38
N SER A 188 -6.71 -2.87 -1.47
CA SER A 188 -5.80 -4.02 -1.33
C SER A 188 -6.53 -5.28 -0.87
N LEU A 189 -7.52 -5.15 0.03
CA LEU A 189 -8.27 -6.29 0.58
C LEU A 189 -9.35 -6.83 -0.37
N SER A 190 -9.87 -6.00 -1.26
CA SER A 190 -11.01 -6.35 -2.11
C SER A 190 -10.70 -7.54 -3.02
N GLY A 191 -11.34 -8.70 -2.79
CA GLY A 191 -11.14 -9.91 -3.57
C GLY A 191 -9.87 -10.70 -3.24
N ALA A 192 -9.11 -10.31 -2.22
CA ALA A 192 -7.99 -11.10 -1.72
C ALA A 192 -8.47 -12.31 -0.90
N GLU A 193 -7.68 -13.37 -0.86
CA GLU A 193 -8.04 -14.65 -0.23
C GLU A 193 -7.43 -14.81 1.16
N LEU A 194 -6.27 -14.17 1.41
CA LEU A 194 -5.57 -14.21 2.70
C LEU A 194 -5.07 -12.82 3.10
N LEU A 195 -5.32 -12.45 4.35
CA LEU A 195 -4.75 -11.28 5.01
C LEU A 195 -3.78 -11.73 6.10
N ILE A 196 -2.56 -11.22 6.05
CA ILE A 196 -1.56 -11.35 7.10
C ILE A 196 -1.42 -9.99 7.79
N ILE A 197 -1.89 -9.89 9.04
CA ILE A 197 -1.78 -8.65 9.81
C ILE A 197 -0.41 -8.62 10.51
N VAL A 198 0.38 -7.57 10.28
CA VAL A 198 1.65 -7.36 10.99
C VAL A 198 1.41 -6.48 12.21
N VAL A 199 1.72 -7.02 13.40
CA VAL A 199 1.52 -6.36 14.70
C VAL A 199 2.85 -6.24 15.42
N GLU A 200 3.08 -5.12 16.10
CA GLU A 200 4.15 -4.95 17.08
C GLU A 200 3.58 -5.06 18.51
N PRO A 201 4.38 -5.41 19.53
CA PRO A 201 3.89 -5.54 20.90
C PRO A 201 3.68 -4.18 21.57
N THR A 202 2.76 -3.37 21.00
CA THR A 202 2.37 -2.05 21.49
C THR A 202 0.85 -1.87 21.43
N SER A 203 0.27 -1.13 22.36
CA SER A 203 -1.16 -0.84 22.37
C SER A 203 -1.66 -0.16 21.11
N GLN A 204 -0.86 0.72 20.51
CA GLN A 204 -1.20 1.41 19.25
C GLN A 204 -1.29 0.42 18.08
N SER A 205 -0.32 -0.51 17.98
CA SER A 205 -0.29 -1.50 16.91
C SER A 205 -1.48 -2.46 17.04
N LEU A 206 -1.77 -2.93 18.26
CA LEU A 206 -2.91 -3.79 18.53
C LEU A 206 -4.25 -3.10 18.21
N THR A 207 -4.43 -1.85 18.63
CA THR A 207 -5.63 -1.05 18.31
C THR A 207 -5.82 -0.92 16.80
N GLY A 208 -4.74 -0.66 16.07
CA GLY A 208 -4.76 -0.59 14.61
C GLY A 208 -5.10 -1.95 13.96
N ALA A 209 -4.51 -3.03 14.45
CA ALA A 209 -4.80 -4.39 13.97
C ALA A 209 -6.29 -4.78 14.20
N LYS A 210 -6.87 -4.44 15.34
CA LYS A 210 -8.31 -4.67 15.62
C LYS A 210 -9.22 -3.90 14.64
N ARG A 211 -8.85 -2.64 14.30
CA ARG A 211 -9.60 -1.87 13.31
C ARG A 211 -9.51 -2.51 11.91
N LEU A 212 -8.31 -2.95 11.53
CA LEU A 212 -8.09 -3.63 10.26
C LEU A 212 -8.84 -4.96 10.20
N LEU A 213 -8.84 -5.75 11.27
CA LEU A 213 -9.60 -6.99 11.37
C LEU A 213 -11.10 -6.73 11.16
N LYS A 214 -11.65 -5.70 11.81
CA LYS A 214 -13.06 -5.32 11.64
C LYS A 214 -13.38 -4.94 10.19
N VAL A 215 -12.47 -4.30 9.47
CA VAL A 215 -12.64 -4.03 8.02
C VAL A 215 -12.59 -5.34 7.23
N ALA A 216 -11.64 -6.23 7.54
CA ALA A 216 -11.47 -7.51 6.85
C ALA A 216 -12.68 -8.44 6.96
N GLU A 217 -13.43 -8.39 8.08
CA GLU A 217 -14.69 -9.16 8.28
C GLU A 217 -15.69 -8.98 7.13
N SER A 218 -15.69 -7.79 6.48
CA SER A 218 -16.59 -7.49 5.36
C SER A 218 -16.20 -8.22 4.05
N PHE A 219 -14.98 -8.76 3.95
CA PHE A 219 -14.42 -9.34 2.71
C PHE A 219 -14.40 -10.87 2.66
N LYS A 220 -14.83 -11.56 3.71
CA LYS A 220 -14.91 -13.04 3.78
C LYS A 220 -13.59 -13.75 3.44
N MET A 221 -12.45 -13.12 3.73
CA MET A 221 -11.12 -13.68 3.51
C MET A 221 -10.60 -14.42 4.74
N LYS A 222 -9.62 -15.30 4.56
CA LYS A 222 -8.87 -15.87 5.68
C LYS A 222 -7.98 -14.78 6.30
N VAL A 223 -7.85 -14.77 7.64
CA VAL A 223 -7.03 -13.80 8.35
C VAL A 223 -6.12 -14.50 9.34
N THR A 224 -4.86 -14.12 9.33
CA THR A 224 -3.85 -14.53 10.30
C THR A 224 -2.97 -13.34 10.68
N TYR A 225 -2.05 -13.52 11.62
CA TYR A 225 -1.14 -12.43 11.99
C TYR A 225 0.28 -12.91 12.31
N VAL A 226 1.20 -11.96 12.22
CA VAL A 226 2.61 -12.08 12.60
C VAL A 226 2.92 -11.00 13.63
N VAL A 227 3.60 -11.36 14.73
CA VAL A 227 4.12 -10.38 15.67
C VAL A 227 5.56 -10.05 15.29
N ASN A 228 5.79 -8.82 14.81
CA ASN A 228 7.12 -8.33 14.51
C ASN A 228 7.72 -7.61 15.72
N LYS A 229 9.05 -7.72 15.91
CA LYS A 229 9.79 -7.14 17.02
C LYS A 229 9.22 -7.60 18.38
N PHE A 230 8.86 -8.89 18.48
CA PHE A 230 8.11 -9.42 19.62
C PHE A 230 8.86 -9.26 20.94
N ASP A 231 10.17 -9.29 20.91
CA ASP A 231 11.07 -9.18 22.06
C ASP A 231 11.21 -7.77 22.65
N LEU A 232 10.55 -6.76 22.06
CA LEU A 232 10.47 -5.42 22.66
C LEU A 232 9.52 -5.39 23.86
N ASN A 233 8.50 -6.28 23.91
CA ASN A 233 7.59 -6.39 25.05
C ASN A 233 6.91 -7.77 25.03
N GLU A 234 7.58 -8.78 25.54
CA GLU A 234 7.09 -10.16 25.54
C GLU A 234 5.83 -10.37 26.42
N GLU A 235 5.69 -9.59 27.50
CA GLU A 235 4.52 -9.67 28.37
C GLU A 235 3.24 -9.28 27.63
N PHE A 236 3.34 -8.38 26.66
CA PHE A 236 2.19 -7.90 25.87
C PHE A 236 1.69 -8.93 24.84
N LEU A 237 2.45 -9.98 24.54
CA LEU A 237 2.07 -11.00 23.55
C LEU A 237 0.75 -11.70 23.93
N LYS A 238 0.58 -12.04 25.21
CA LYS A 238 -0.66 -12.66 25.68
C LYS A 238 -1.90 -11.78 25.43
N THR A 239 -1.72 -10.47 25.55
CA THR A 239 -2.80 -9.51 25.24
C THR A 239 -3.10 -9.50 23.74
N ILE A 240 -2.07 -9.51 22.88
CA ILE A 240 -2.26 -9.59 21.42
C ILE A 240 -3.03 -10.86 21.04
N ASP A 241 -2.58 -12.02 21.53
CA ASP A 241 -3.19 -13.33 21.23
C ASP A 241 -4.67 -13.37 21.67
N SER A 242 -4.98 -12.90 22.91
CA SER A 242 -6.33 -12.87 23.43
C SER A 242 -7.26 -11.88 22.74
N GLU A 243 -6.76 -10.72 22.35
CA GLU A 243 -7.55 -9.63 21.77
C GLU A 243 -7.81 -9.80 20.28
N LEU A 244 -6.91 -10.47 19.54
CA LEU A 244 -7.10 -10.76 18.12
C LEU A 244 -7.91 -12.05 17.93
N GLY A 245 -7.71 -13.07 18.78
CA GLY A 245 -8.43 -14.35 18.67
C GLY A 245 -8.19 -15.09 17.36
N LEU A 246 -7.05 -14.85 16.72
CA LEU A 246 -6.63 -15.42 15.43
C LEU A 246 -5.43 -16.34 15.63
N GLU A 247 -5.14 -17.18 14.65
CA GLU A 247 -3.90 -17.95 14.60
C GLU A 247 -2.69 -17.03 14.33
N CYS A 248 -1.65 -17.12 15.19
CA CYS A 248 -0.37 -16.47 15.00
C CYS A 248 0.54 -17.38 14.20
N VAL A 249 0.89 -17.00 12.97
CA VAL A 249 1.77 -17.83 12.11
C VAL A 249 3.25 -17.61 12.39
N GLY A 250 3.60 -16.71 13.29
CA GLY A 250 4.99 -16.59 13.79
C GLY A 250 5.30 -15.25 14.43
N LYS A 251 6.51 -15.22 15.03
CA LYS A 251 7.01 -14.07 15.81
C LYS A 251 8.42 -13.76 15.35
N ILE A 252 8.66 -12.54 14.88
CA ILE A 252 9.96 -12.09 14.38
C ILE A 252 10.59 -11.18 15.44
N PRO A 253 11.83 -11.48 15.92
CA PRO A 253 12.48 -10.63 16.90
C PRO A 253 13.00 -9.33 16.28
N TYR A 254 13.23 -8.33 17.10
CA TYR A 254 14.03 -7.18 16.69
C TYR A 254 15.46 -7.63 16.37
N ASP A 255 15.94 -7.25 15.20
CA ASP A 255 17.30 -7.57 14.75
C ASP A 255 17.91 -6.35 14.03
N SER A 256 19.02 -5.85 14.54
CA SER A 256 19.72 -4.70 13.96
C SER A 256 20.25 -4.95 12.53
N LYS A 257 20.30 -6.20 12.10
CA LYS A 257 20.63 -6.56 10.72
C LYS A 257 19.53 -6.19 9.74
N VAL A 258 18.25 -6.09 10.17
CA VAL A 258 17.13 -5.73 9.30
C VAL A 258 17.27 -4.30 8.75
N PRO A 259 17.43 -3.22 9.55
CA PRO A 259 17.70 -1.90 9.00
C PRO A 259 18.95 -1.84 8.12
N SER A 260 20.00 -2.57 8.48
CA SER A 260 21.23 -2.64 7.67
C SER A 260 20.99 -3.31 6.31
N SER A 261 20.16 -4.35 6.25
CA SER A 261 19.79 -5.02 5.00
C SER A 261 19.02 -4.07 4.05
N TYR A 262 18.11 -3.28 4.60
CA TYR A 262 17.39 -2.26 3.83
C TYR A 262 18.33 -1.20 3.26
N SER A 263 19.20 -0.62 4.09
CA SER A 263 20.14 0.42 3.65
C SER A 263 21.10 -0.06 2.55
N MET A 264 21.36 -1.36 2.49
CA MET A 264 22.21 -1.98 1.47
C MET A 264 21.40 -2.60 0.31
N MET A 265 20.08 -2.50 0.32
CA MET A 265 19.18 -3.18 -0.63
C MET A 265 19.47 -4.69 -0.73
N LYS A 266 19.70 -5.36 0.41
CA LYS A 266 20.00 -6.80 0.52
C LYS A 266 18.90 -7.50 1.29
N PRO A 267 17.88 -8.10 0.62
CA PRO A 267 16.76 -8.75 1.29
C PRO A 267 17.23 -9.84 2.26
N MET A 268 16.59 -9.93 3.44
CA MET A 268 16.94 -10.91 4.47
C MET A 268 16.75 -12.36 4.00
N ALA A 269 15.75 -12.60 3.14
CA ALA A 269 15.53 -13.93 2.56
C ALA A 269 16.71 -14.46 1.75
N ILE A 270 17.58 -13.57 1.23
CA ILE A 270 18.76 -13.96 0.44
C ILE A 270 20.05 -13.85 1.27
N TYR A 271 20.20 -12.77 2.01
CA TYR A 271 21.49 -12.39 2.62
C TYR A 271 21.53 -12.51 4.14
N GLY A 272 20.41 -12.84 4.79
CA GLY A 272 20.30 -12.77 6.24
C GLY A 272 19.63 -13.96 6.92
N MET A 273 19.48 -15.11 6.24
CA MET A 273 18.75 -16.27 6.76
C MET A 273 19.41 -16.92 8.00
N ASP A 274 20.69 -16.66 8.23
CA ASP A 274 21.44 -17.10 9.42
C ASP A 274 21.24 -16.21 10.65
N THR A 275 20.62 -15.03 10.47
CA THR A 275 20.30 -14.08 11.56
C THR A 275 19.10 -14.52 12.38
N ARG A 276 18.84 -13.86 13.52
CA ARG A 276 17.67 -14.12 14.36
C ARG A 276 16.37 -13.84 13.59
N ALA A 277 16.30 -12.70 12.90
CA ALA A 277 15.14 -12.32 12.10
C ALA A 277 14.98 -13.24 10.87
N GLY A 278 16.07 -13.62 10.21
CA GLY A 278 16.02 -14.54 9.05
C GLY A 278 15.48 -15.92 9.40
N ARG A 279 15.94 -16.51 10.49
CA ARG A 279 15.41 -17.82 10.96
C ARG A 279 13.91 -17.73 11.32
N ALA A 280 13.51 -16.67 12.02
CA ALA A 280 12.11 -16.45 12.35
C ALA A 280 11.24 -16.21 11.10
N LEU A 281 11.76 -15.50 10.10
CA LEU A 281 11.12 -15.32 8.81
C LEU A 281 10.89 -16.64 8.08
N LYS A 282 11.87 -17.54 8.12
CA LYS A 282 11.75 -18.90 7.56
C LYS A 282 10.65 -19.70 8.26
N GLU A 283 10.60 -19.62 9.59
CA GLU A 283 9.54 -20.27 10.39
C GLU A 283 8.15 -19.71 10.02
N VAL A 284 8.00 -18.39 9.89
CA VAL A 284 6.75 -17.76 9.42
C VAL A 284 6.36 -18.31 8.05
N PHE A 285 7.29 -18.40 7.12
CA PHE A 285 7.04 -18.95 5.79
C PHE A 285 6.58 -20.41 5.83
N GLU A 286 7.25 -21.27 6.60
CA GLU A 286 6.87 -22.67 6.73
C GLU A 286 5.47 -22.84 7.34
N ASN A 287 5.11 -22.04 8.35
CA ASN A 287 3.79 -22.06 8.95
C ASN A 287 2.70 -21.56 7.98
N LEU A 288 3.05 -20.64 7.07
CA LEU A 288 2.15 -20.16 6.03
C LEU A 288 1.95 -21.14 4.87
N ARG A 289 2.82 -22.13 4.69
CA ARG A 289 2.72 -23.10 3.58
C ARG A 289 1.34 -23.73 3.47
N SER A 290 0.78 -24.18 4.59
CA SER A 290 -0.56 -24.78 4.63
C SER A 290 -1.72 -23.83 4.29
N TRP A 291 -1.45 -22.54 4.28
CA TRP A 291 -2.43 -21.51 3.92
C TRP A 291 -2.37 -21.16 2.43
N ILE A 292 -1.21 -21.39 1.79
CA ILE A 292 -0.87 -20.94 0.43
C ILE A 292 -1.02 -22.07 -0.60
N THR A 293 -0.80 -23.32 -0.19
CA THR A 293 -0.98 -24.52 -1.04
C THR A 293 -2.38 -25.08 -0.96
#